data_8ca733cd54a7817255001c93d3c42791
#
_entry.id   8ca733cd54a7817255001c93d3c42791
#
_cell.length_a   1.000
_cell.length_b   1.000
_cell.length_c   1.000
_cell.angle_alpha   90.00
_cell.angle_beta   90.00
_cell.angle_gamma   90.00
#
_symmetry.space_group_name_H-M   'P 1'
#
loop_
_entity.id
_entity.type
_entity.pdbx_description
1 polymer ?
#
loop_
_entity_poly.entity_id
_entity_poly.type
_entity_poly.pdbx_seq_one_letter_code
_entity_poly.pdbx_strand_id
1 'polypeptide(L)'
;MTCIPTRTRLFKGALPALVLSLTLLAGCAGPQVSDYAAEQPVLDLRQYFNGTLDAYGLFTDRSGKVVKRFTVVMKCSWQGPPGLETGVLDEEFTYSDGTKQRRIWTLKRQPDGRFLGTADDVVGEAAGQEKGNAFRWGYTLKLPVEGRVIEVQFDDWMYLMNDKVMLNKAEMSKFGIKLGEVTLSFVKR
;
A
#
# COMPACT_ATOMS: atom_id res chain seq x y z
N MET A 1 50.42 69.36 -12.22
CA MET A 1 49.09 68.87 -12.69
C MET A 1 49.26 67.36 -12.95
N THR A 2 48.84 66.52 -12.03
CA THR A 2 49.07 65.05 -12.09
C THR A 2 47.69 64.37 -12.05
N CYS A 3 47.28 63.78 -13.18
CA CYS A 3 46.03 63.02 -13.30
C CYS A 3 46.22 61.62 -12.69
N ILE A 4 45.31 61.21 -11.81
CA ILE A 4 45.21 59.88 -11.26
C ILE A 4 44.11 59.12 -12.01
N PRO A 5 44.34 57.94 -12.56
CA PRO A 5 43.29 57.14 -13.18
C PRO A 5 42.58 56.26 -12.13
N THR A 6 41.26 56.38 -12.11
CA THR A 6 40.31 55.58 -11.31
C THR A 6 40.19 54.16 -11.90
N ARG A 7 40.57 53.15 -11.13
CA ARG A 7 40.38 51.74 -11.48
C ARG A 7 38.97 51.28 -11.08
N THR A 8 38.12 51.03 -12.08
CA THR A 8 36.82 50.36 -11.92
C THR A 8 37.07 48.84 -11.80
N ARG A 9 36.78 48.23 -10.66
CA ARG A 9 36.77 46.75 -10.49
C ARG A 9 35.40 46.25 -10.91
N LEU A 10 35.34 45.48 -11.99
CA LEU A 10 34.17 44.69 -12.39
C LEU A 10 34.06 43.50 -11.43
N PHE A 11 32.96 43.43 -10.71
CA PHE A 11 32.49 42.19 -10.06
C PHE A 11 31.90 41.27 -11.13
N LYS A 12 32.67 40.29 -11.58
CA LYS A 12 32.18 39.14 -12.36
C LYS A 12 32.28 37.90 -11.51
N GLY A 13 31.18 37.22 -11.23
CA GLY A 13 31.25 35.85 -10.79
C GLY A 13 30.45 35.42 -9.58
N ALA A 14 29.10 35.57 -9.58
CA ALA A 14 28.27 34.98 -8.53
C ALA A 14 26.94 34.38 -9.02
N LEU A 15 26.75 34.11 -10.32
CA LEU A 15 25.46 33.59 -10.83
C LEU A 15 25.40 32.09 -11.21
N PRO A 16 26.45 31.30 -11.39
CA PRO A 16 26.25 29.90 -11.77
C PRO A 16 26.04 28.92 -10.59
N ALA A 17 26.28 29.31 -9.34
CA ALA A 17 26.19 28.38 -8.20
C ALA A 17 24.75 28.14 -7.70
N LEU A 18 23.80 29.05 -7.97
CA LEU A 18 22.42 28.95 -7.47
C LEU A 18 21.52 28.06 -8.32
N VAL A 19 21.85 27.83 -9.60
CA VAL A 19 21.03 27.02 -10.50
C VAL A 19 21.28 25.53 -10.34
N LEU A 20 22.44 25.11 -9.86
CA LEU A 20 22.79 23.70 -9.67
C LEU A 20 22.17 23.06 -8.41
N SER A 21 21.71 23.87 -7.45
CA SER A 21 21.12 23.38 -6.21
C SER A 21 19.64 23.01 -6.31
N LEU A 22 18.93 23.40 -7.37
CA LEU A 22 17.49 23.13 -7.54
C LEU A 22 17.16 21.77 -8.21
N THR A 23 18.14 21.11 -8.80
CA THR A 23 17.90 19.85 -9.52
C THR A 23 18.00 18.59 -8.65
N LEU A 24 18.38 18.70 -7.39
CA LEU A 24 18.53 17.57 -6.46
C LEU A 24 17.29 17.24 -5.62
N LEU A 25 16.17 17.95 -5.82
CA LEU A 25 14.88 17.69 -5.16
C LEU A 25 13.91 16.84 -6.02
N ALA A 26 14.40 16.16 -7.05
CA ALA A 26 13.66 15.05 -7.66
C ALA A 26 13.71 13.87 -6.67
N GLY A 27 12.99 14.01 -5.55
CA GLY A 27 12.76 12.91 -4.64
C GLY A 27 12.17 11.75 -5.42
N CYS A 28 12.72 10.55 -5.26
CA CYS A 28 12.17 9.34 -5.84
C CYS A 28 10.72 9.19 -5.37
N ALA A 29 9.77 9.62 -6.18
CA ALA A 29 8.39 9.27 -5.97
C ALA A 29 8.32 7.75 -6.03
N GLY A 30 7.81 7.10 -4.99
CA GLY A 30 7.61 5.66 -4.99
C GLY A 30 6.66 5.24 -6.13
N PRO A 31 6.53 3.92 -6.39
CA PRO A 31 5.70 3.41 -7.48
C PRO A 31 4.25 3.87 -7.33
N GLN A 32 3.61 4.16 -8.46
CA GLN A 32 2.20 4.50 -8.53
C GLN A 32 1.44 3.33 -9.17
N VAL A 33 0.17 3.15 -8.81
CA VAL A 33 -0.62 2.05 -9.39
C VAL A 33 -0.78 2.21 -10.91
N SER A 34 -0.74 3.44 -11.43
CA SER A 34 -0.75 3.75 -12.87
C SER A 34 0.42 3.17 -13.65
N ASP A 35 1.55 2.90 -12.99
CA ASP A 35 2.75 2.33 -13.63
C ASP A 35 2.48 0.91 -14.15
N TYR A 36 1.48 0.24 -13.58
CA TYR A 36 1.07 -1.13 -13.93
C TYR A 36 -0.08 -1.18 -14.96
N ALA A 37 -0.51 -0.05 -15.53
CA ALA A 37 -1.70 0.02 -16.38
C ALA A 37 -1.67 -0.91 -17.61
N ALA A 38 -0.48 -1.24 -18.11
CA ALA A 38 -0.28 -2.15 -19.27
C ALA A 38 -0.02 -3.60 -18.86
N GLU A 39 0.14 -3.88 -17.56
CA GLU A 39 0.50 -5.21 -17.06
C GLU A 39 -0.66 -6.20 -17.12
N GLN A 40 -0.32 -7.47 -17.35
CA GLN A 40 -1.25 -8.59 -17.45
C GLN A 40 -0.93 -9.67 -16.41
N PRO A 41 -1.93 -10.49 -16.03
CA PRO A 41 -3.36 -10.40 -16.41
C PRO A 41 -4.04 -9.20 -15.75
N VAL A 42 -5.04 -8.61 -16.41
CA VAL A 42 -5.79 -7.48 -15.82
C VAL A 42 -6.56 -7.96 -14.59
N LEU A 43 -6.34 -7.29 -13.47
CA LEU A 43 -7.04 -7.55 -12.23
C LEU A 43 -8.47 -6.97 -12.29
N ASP A 44 -9.45 -7.77 -11.97
CA ASP A 44 -10.76 -7.35 -11.47
C ASP A 44 -10.88 -7.85 -10.01
N LEU A 45 -10.81 -6.94 -9.07
CA LEU A 45 -10.82 -7.25 -7.64
C LEU A 45 -12.04 -8.07 -7.22
N ARG A 46 -13.19 -7.80 -7.85
CA ARG A 46 -14.48 -8.47 -7.57
C ARG A 46 -14.50 -9.91 -8.10
N GLN A 47 -13.89 -10.15 -9.26
CA GLN A 47 -13.76 -11.51 -9.79
C GLN A 47 -12.77 -12.34 -9.00
N TYR A 48 -11.64 -11.71 -8.62
CA TYR A 48 -10.62 -12.41 -7.86
C TYR A 48 -11.11 -12.76 -6.46
N PHE A 49 -11.56 -11.77 -5.67
CA PHE A 49 -12.10 -11.99 -4.33
C PHE A 49 -13.60 -12.36 -4.39
N ASN A 50 -13.92 -13.47 -5.05
CA ASN A 50 -15.26 -14.04 -5.08
C ASN A 50 -15.18 -15.56 -4.90
N GLY A 51 -15.95 -16.09 -3.94
CA GLY A 51 -15.87 -17.48 -3.49
C GLY A 51 -14.90 -17.68 -2.33
N THR A 52 -14.23 -18.83 -2.26
CA THR A 52 -13.31 -19.17 -1.18
C THR A 52 -11.87 -19.08 -1.64
N LEU A 53 -11.03 -18.43 -0.82
CA LEU A 53 -9.60 -18.33 -1.03
C LEU A 53 -8.86 -18.81 0.22
N ASP A 54 -7.66 -19.34 0.02
CA ASP A 54 -6.67 -19.53 1.07
C ASP A 54 -5.61 -18.43 0.97
N ALA A 55 -5.11 -17.96 2.10
CA ALA A 55 -3.99 -17.07 2.11
C ALA A 55 -2.91 -17.53 3.11
N TYR A 56 -1.65 -17.27 2.75
CA TYR A 56 -0.47 -17.68 3.50
C TYR A 56 0.44 -16.49 3.67
N GLY A 57 0.69 -16.09 4.91
CA GLY A 57 1.40 -14.85 5.15
C GLY A 57 2.40 -14.91 6.30
N LEU A 58 3.27 -13.92 6.29
CA LEU A 58 4.24 -13.68 7.34
C LEU A 58 4.38 -12.19 7.63
N PHE A 59 4.67 -11.89 8.90
CA PHE A 59 5.11 -10.58 9.35
C PHE A 59 6.62 -10.59 9.49
N THR A 60 7.29 -9.57 8.96
CA THR A 60 8.69 -9.28 9.25
C THR A 60 8.79 -7.97 10.02
N ASP A 61 9.75 -7.90 10.94
CA ASP A 61 10.13 -6.63 11.55
C ASP A 61 10.96 -5.77 10.57
N ARG A 62 11.35 -4.57 11.00
CA ARG A 62 12.13 -3.64 10.18
C ARG A 62 13.50 -4.17 9.76
N SER A 63 14.03 -5.21 10.43
CA SER A 63 15.29 -5.87 10.06
C SER A 63 15.12 -6.97 9.02
N GLY A 64 13.86 -7.32 8.66
CA GLY A 64 13.52 -8.42 7.78
C GLY A 64 13.36 -9.77 8.49
N LYS A 65 13.50 -9.82 9.84
CA LYS A 65 13.30 -11.05 10.61
C LYS A 65 11.81 -11.41 10.64
N VAL A 66 11.47 -12.65 10.32
CA VAL A 66 10.11 -13.17 10.46
C VAL A 66 9.75 -13.26 11.94
N VAL A 67 8.72 -12.54 12.36
CA VAL A 67 8.25 -12.49 13.74
C VAL A 67 6.96 -13.30 13.95
N LYS A 68 6.16 -13.47 12.88
CA LYS A 68 4.92 -14.25 12.94
C LYS A 68 4.54 -14.78 11.56
N ARG A 69 3.97 -15.98 11.50
CA ARG A 69 3.35 -16.56 10.29
C ARG A 69 1.88 -16.77 10.54
N PHE A 70 1.09 -16.79 9.47
CA PHE A 70 -0.34 -17.03 9.56
C PHE A 70 -0.90 -17.63 8.29
N THR A 71 -2.04 -18.28 8.42
CA THR A 71 -2.90 -18.69 7.32
C THR A 71 -4.26 -18.04 7.47
N VAL A 72 -4.95 -17.82 6.35
CA VAL A 72 -6.29 -17.25 6.34
C VAL A 72 -7.18 -18.08 5.43
N VAL A 73 -8.38 -18.40 5.90
CA VAL A 73 -9.48 -18.84 5.02
C VAL A 73 -10.39 -17.66 4.81
N MET A 74 -10.60 -17.29 3.56
CA MET A 74 -11.42 -16.16 3.19
C MET A 74 -12.70 -16.64 2.48
N LYS A 75 -13.85 -16.10 2.88
CA LYS A 75 -15.12 -16.25 2.19
C LYS A 75 -15.53 -14.89 1.65
N CYS A 76 -15.52 -14.76 0.34
CA CYS A 76 -15.71 -13.50 -0.33
C CYS A 76 -16.99 -13.53 -1.19
N SER A 77 -17.75 -12.43 -1.16
CA SER A 77 -18.96 -12.27 -1.98
C SER A 77 -19.17 -10.82 -2.38
N TRP A 78 -19.84 -10.61 -3.50
CA TRP A 78 -20.15 -9.29 -4.03
C TRP A 78 -21.61 -9.19 -4.42
N GLN A 79 -22.20 -8.03 -4.22
CA GLN A 79 -23.58 -7.72 -4.58
C GLN A 79 -23.74 -6.24 -4.96
N GLY A 80 -24.82 -5.93 -5.68
CA GLY A 80 -25.14 -4.56 -6.09
C GLY A 80 -25.08 -4.36 -7.59
N PRO A 81 -25.47 -3.18 -8.07
CA PRO A 81 -25.45 -2.86 -9.50
C PRO A 81 -24.03 -2.68 -10.02
N PRO A 82 -23.80 -2.93 -11.32
CA PRO A 82 -22.50 -2.73 -11.94
C PRO A 82 -21.92 -1.34 -11.69
N GLY A 83 -20.67 -1.27 -11.23
CA GLY A 83 -19.96 -0.05 -10.92
C GLY A 83 -20.16 0.51 -9.51
N LEU A 84 -21.10 -0.06 -8.74
CA LEU A 84 -21.42 0.32 -7.36
C LEU A 84 -21.54 -0.90 -6.45
N GLU A 85 -20.81 -1.96 -6.76
CA GLU A 85 -20.89 -3.21 -6.01
C GLU A 85 -20.31 -3.06 -4.62
N THR A 86 -20.90 -3.81 -3.70
CA THR A 86 -20.40 -3.97 -2.31
C THR A 86 -19.90 -5.39 -2.14
N GLY A 87 -18.67 -5.53 -1.68
CA GLY A 87 -18.02 -6.79 -1.37
C GLY A 87 -17.92 -7.02 0.12
N VAL A 88 -18.02 -8.28 0.52
CA VAL A 88 -17.71 -8.73 1.89
C VAL A 88 -16.59 -9.75 1.78
N LEU A 89 -15.48 -9.53 2.49
CA LEU A 89 -14.38 -10.45 2.63
C LEU A 89 -14.31 -10.87 4.09
N ASP A 90 -14.72 -12.09 4.37
CA ASP A 90 -14.74 -12.67 5.73
C ASP A 90 -13.49 -13.53 5.90
N GLU A 91 -12.58 -13.08 6.73
CA GLU A 91 -11.23 -13.58 6.90
C GLU A 91 -11.08 -14.28 8.26
N GLU A 92 -10.78 -15.60 8.24
CA GLU A 92 -10.48 -16.39 9.44
C GLU A 92 -8.97 -16.66 9.51
N PHE A 93 -8.27 -15.93 10.38
CA PHE A 93 -6.82 -16.06 10.60
C PHE A 93 -6.51 -17.17 11.60
N THR A 94 -5.44 -17.91 11.31
CA THR A 94 -4.78 -18.81 12.25
C THR A 94 -3.28 -18.50 12.27
N TYR A 95 -2.79 -18.04 13.42
CA TYR A 95 -1.39 -17.64 13.60
C TYR A 95 -0.51 -18.80 14.06
N SER A 96 0.80 -18.70 13.84
CA SER A 96 1.80 -19.72 14.21
C SER A 96 1.93 -19.98 15.71
N ASP A 97 1.42 -19.10 16.55
CA ASP A 97 1.30 -19.27 18.01
C ASP A 97 -0.03 -19.92 18.44
N GLY A 98 -0.86 -20.34 17.48
CA GLY A 98 -2.17 -20.95 17.72
C GLY A 98 -3.30 -19.96 17.96
N THR A 99 -3.02 -18.66 18.04
CA THR A 99 -4.08 -17.65 18.19
C THR A 99 -4.91 -17.55 16.92
N LYS A 100 -6.17 -17.15 17.05
CA LYS A 100 -7.11 -16.96 15.96
C LYS A 100 -7.67 -15.54 15.99
N GLN A 101 -7.98 -15.03 14.83
CA GLN A 101 -8.63 -13.73 14.64
C GLN A 101 -9.61 -13.84 13.48
N ARG A 102 -10.68 -13.08 13.52
CA ARG A 102 -11.57 -12.87 12.38
C ARG A 102 -11.61 -11.40 12.06
N ARG A 103 -11.54 -11.08 10.76
CA ARG A 103 -11.76 -9.73 10.24
C ARG A 103 -12.76 -9.81 9.10
N ILE A 104 -13.69 -8.88 9.09
CA ILE A 104 -14.66 -8.76 7.99
C ILE A 104 -14.46 -7.39 7.36
N TRP A 105 -13.99 -7.39 6.12
CA TRP A 105 -13.97 -6.20 5.30
C TRP A 105 -15.31 -6.03 4.58
N THR A 106 -15.78 -4.79 4.56
CA THR A 106 -16.82 -4.36 3.63
C THR A 106 -16.21 -3.40 2.65
N LEU A 107 -16.17 -3.76 1.37
CA LEU A 107 -15.63 -2.95 0.29
C LEU A 107 -16.76 -2.36 -0.53
N LYS A 108 -16.62 -1.09 -0.94
CA LYS A 108 -17.59 -0.41 -1.82
C LYS A 108 -16.86 0.13 -3.04
N ARG A 109 -17.25 -0.32 -4.22
CA ARG A 109 -16.78 0.28 -5.46
C ARG A 109 -17.41 1.65 -5.65
N GLN A 110 -16.60 2.63 -6.03
CA GLN A 110 -17.02 4.00 -6.27
C GLN A 110 -17.25 4.24 -7.77
N PRO A 111 -18.04 5.26 -8.15
CA PRO A 111 -18.30 5.58 -9.57
C PRO A 111 -17.03 5.88 -10.39
N ASP A 112 -15.96 6.34 -9.75
CA ASP A 112 -14.66 6.61 -10.36
C ASP A 112 -13.74 5.38 -10.45
N GLY A 113 -14.26 4.20 -10.05
CA GLY A 113 -13.55 2.91 -10.08
C GLY A 113 -12.66 2.65 -8.87
N ARG A 114 -12.55 3.58 -7.93
CA ARG A 114 -11.86 3.34 -6.66
C ARG A 114 -12.67 2.41 -5.76
N PHE A 115 -12.00 1.86 -4.76
CA PHE A 115 -12.62 1.07 -3.70
C PHE A 115 -12.42 1.77 -2.35
N LEU A 116 -13.48 1.82 -1.55
CA LEU A 116 -13.41 2.16 -0.14
C LEU A 116 -13.67 0.91 0.68
N GLY A 117 -12.97 0.74 1.79
CA GLY A 117 -13.08 -0.43 2.65
C GLY A 117 -13.18 -0.07 4.13
N THR A 118 -14.02 -0.81 4.86
CA THR A 118 -14.13 -0.70 6.33
C THR A 118 -14.00 -2.07 6.98
N ALA A 119 -13.44 -2.11 8.18
CA ALA A 119 -13.45 -3.26 9.09
C ALA A 119 -13.41 -2.73 10.54
N ASP A 120 -13.72 -3.58 11.53
CA ASP A 120 -13.85 -3.16 12.93
C ASP A 120 -12.54 -2.60 13.53
N ASP A 121 -11.40 -3.10 13.05
CA ASP A 121 -10.07 -2.68 13.47
C ASP A 121 -9.45 -1.60 12.58
N VAL A 122 -10.17 -1.10 11.56
CA VAL A 122 -9.75 0.00 10.68
C VAL A 122 -10.18 1.35 11.25
N VAL A 123 -9.28 2.33 11.20
CA VAL A 123 -9.56 3.72 11.56
C VAL A 123 -10.09 4.44 10.32
N GLY A 124 -11.36 4.84 10.36
CA GLY A 124 -12.00 5.47 9.21
C GLY A 124 -12.21 4.49 8.05
N GLU A 125 -11.74 4.83 6.86
CA GLU A 125 -11.89 4.02 5.66
C GLU A 125 -10.54 3.75 5.01
N ALA A 126 -10.35 2.54 4.49
CA ALA A 126 -9.31 2.22 3.52
C ALA A 126 -9.70 2.78 2.15
N ALA A 127 -8.74 3.23 1.37
CA ALA A 127 -8.98 3.70 0.00
C ALA A 127 -7.93 3.13 -0.95
N GLY A 128 -8.38 2.64 -2.11
CA GLY A 128 -7.48 2.03 -3.09
C GLY A 128 -8.06 2.00 -4.50
N GLN A 129 -7.22 1.56 -5.43
CA GLN A 129 -7.59 1.40 -6.84
C GLN A 129 -6.79 0.30 -7.53
N GLU A 130 -7.37 -0.26 -8.57
CA GLU A 130 -6.75 -1.26 -9.44
C GLU A 130 -6.30 -0.63 -10.77
N LYS A 131 -5.15 -1.08 -11.31
CA LYS A 131 -4.67 -0.78 -12.67
C LYS A 131 -3.82 -1.93 -13.18
N GLY A 132 -4.10 -2.39 -14.40
CA GLY A 132 -3.44 -3.56 -14.97
C GLY A 132 -3.56 -4.76 -14.02
N ASN A 133 -2.46 -5.37 -13.65
CA ASN A 133 -2.44 -6.49 -12.72
C ASN A 133 -2.33 -6.11 -11.23
N ALA A 134 -2.29 -4.81 -10.91
CA ALA A 134 -2.03 -4.33 -9.55
C ALA A 134 -3.25 -3.69 -8.90
N PHE A 135 -3.33 -3.84 -7.57
CA PHE A 135 -4.19 -3.07 -6.68
C PHE A 135 -3.33 -2.47 -5.58
N ARG A 136 -3.54 -1.20 -5.29
CA ARG A 136 -2.92 -0.53 -4.14
C ARG A 136 -3.98 0.13 -3.30
N TRP A 137 -3.91 -0.05 -2.01
CA TRP A 137 -4.71 0.70 -1.07
C TRP A 137 -3.93 1.07 0.19
N GLY A 138 -4.42 2.10 0.91
CA GLY A 138 -3.86 2.52 2.19
C GLY A 138 -4.93 2.52 3.26
N TYR A 139 -4.54 2.15 4.47
CA TYR A 139 -5.41 2.13 5.65
C TYR A 139 -4.61 2.23 6.94
N THR A 140 -5.32 2.51 8.04
CA THR A 140 -4.76 2.51 9.39
C THR A 140 -5.47 1.45 10.22
N LEU A 141 -4.71 0.52 10.82
CA LEU A 141 -5.23 -0.50 11.74
C LEU A 141 -4.96 -0.14 13.19
N LYS A 142 -5.92 -0.47 14.06
CA LYS A 142 -5.75 -0.56 15.51
C LYS A 142 -5.19 -1.93 15.87
N LEU A 143 -3.91 -2.00 16.19
CA LEU A 143 -3.24 -3.25 16.53
C LEU A 143 -3.01 -3.37 18.04
N PRO A 144 -3.43 -4.49 18.68
CA PRO A 144 -3.05 -4.78 20.05
C PRO A 144 -1.57 -5.21 20.12
N VAL A 145 -0.76 -4.45 20.82
CA VAL A 145 0.67 -4.70 21.02
C VAL A 145 0.98 -4.54 22.50
N GLU A 146 1.43 -5.59 23.15
CA GLU A 146 1.83 -5.58 24.59
C GLU A 146 0.79 -4.92 25.52
N GLY A 147 -0.49 -5.26 25.33
CA GLY A 147 -1.60 -4.75 26.14
C GLY A 147 -2.02 -3.30 25.83
N ARG A 148 -1.45 -2.69 24.79
CA ARG A 148 -1.85 -1.37 24.29
C ARG A 148 -2.40 -1.50 22.86
N VAL A 149 -3.28 -0.59 22.49
CA VAL A 149 -3.73 -0.46 21.09
C VAL A 149 -2.90 0.65 20.43
N ILE A 150 -2.23 0.32 19.34
CA ILE A 150 -1.49 1.29 18.54
C ILE A 150 -2.09 1.39 17.14
N GLU A 151 -2.11 2.59 16.58
CA GLU A 151 -2.49 2.82 15.19
C GLU A 151 -1.27 2.69 14.30
N VAL A 152 -1.38 1.85 13.26
CA VAL A 152 -0.32 1.55 12.30
C VAL A 152 -0.85 1.78 10.89
N GLN A 153 -0.14 2.56 10.09
CA GLN A 153 -0.44 2.81 8.68
C GLN A 153 0.06 1.65 7.83
N PHE A 154 -0.74 1.26 6.85
CA PHE A 154 -0.42 0.25 5.85
C PHE A 154 -0.45 0.89 4.46
N ASP A 155 0.61 0.69 3.69
CA ASP A 155 0.67 0.86 2.23
C ASP A 155 0.73 -0.54 1.62
N ASP A 156 -0.40 -0.96 1.07
CA ASP A 156 -0.66 -2.35 0.75
C ASP A 156 -0.83 -2.53 -0.76
N TRP A 157 0.02 -3.37 -1.34
CA TRP A 157 0.09 -3.68 -2.75
C TRP A 157 -0.23 -5.13 -3.02
N MET A 158 -1.07 -5.36 -4.01
CA MET A 158 -1.42 -6.69 -4.50
C MET A 158 -1.13 -6.79 -5.99
N TYR A 159 -0.62 -7.94 -6.43
CA TYR A 159 -0.26 -8.20 -7.81
C TYR A 159 -0.84 -9.53 -8.27
N LEU A 160 -1.74 -9.49 -9.25
CA LEU A 160 -2.30 -10.69 -9.84
C LEU A 160 -1.26 -11.39 -10.71
N MET A 161 -0.92 -12.63 -10.37
CA MET A 161 0.09 -13.43 -11.09
C MET A 161 -0.55 -14.30 -12.17
N ASN A 162 -1.74 -14.82 -11.89
CA ASN A 162 -2.58 -15.58 -12.80
C ASN A 162 -4.01 -15.63 -12.22
N ASP A 163 -4.92 -16.37 -12.83
CA ASP A 163 -6.32 -16.50 -12.42
C ASP A 163 -6.53 -17.04 -10.99
N LYS A 164 -5.51 -17.67 -10.39
CA LYS A 164 -5.58 -18.29 -9.06
C LYS A 164 -4.69 -17.64 -8.00
N VAL A 165 -3.58 -17.04 -8.38
CA VAL A 165 -2.55 -16.58 -7.43
C VAL A 165 -2.41 -15.07 -7.50
N MET A 166 -2.50 -14.43 -6.35
CA MET A 166 -2.16 -13.02 -6.16
C MET A 166 -1.15 -12.88 -5.01
N LEU A 167 -0.10 -12.13 -5.27
CA LEU A 167 0.89 -11.78 -4.25
C LEU A 167 0.55 -10.44 -3.62
N ASN A 168 0.84 -10.32 -2.34
CA ASN A 168 0.62 -9.11 -1.58
C ASN A 168 1.87 -8.73 -0.79
N LYS A 169 2.15 -7.45 -0.74
CA LYS A 169 3.19 -6.85 0.08
C LYS A 169 2.65 -5.57 0.70
N ALA A 170 2.60 -5.51 2.03
CA ALA A 170 2.15 -4.34 2.77
C ALA A 170 3.27 -3.82 3.68
N GLU A 171 3.64 -2.55 3.52
CA GLU A 171 4.53 -1.88 4.44
C GLU A 171 3.74 -1.34 5.63
N MET A 172 4.24 -1.61 6.84
CA MET A 172 3.69 -1.10 8.08
C MET A 172 4.54 0.06 8.57
N SER A 173 3.91 1.19 8.86
CA SER A 173 4.59 2.38 9.37
C SER A 173 3.81 3.08 10.47
N LYS A 174 4.52 3.87 11.28
CA LYS A 174 3.94 4.77 12.28
C LYS A 174 4.75 6.05 12.32
N PHE A 175 4.08 7.19 12.21
CA PHE A 175 4.74 8.50 12.15
C PHE A 175 5.82 8.59 11.06
N GLY A 176 5.59 7.93 9.91
CA GLY A 176 6.56 7.88 8.80
C GLY A 176 7.75 6.93 9.03
N ILE A 177 7.80 6.21 10.15
CA ILE A 177 8.86 5.25 10.45
C ILE A 177 8.37 3.84 10.11
N LYS A 178 9.10 3.13 9.24
CA LYS A 178 8.81 1.73 8.91
C LYS A 178 8.96 0.85 10.16
N LEU A 179 7.94 0.05 10.43
CA LEU A 179 7.90 -0.93 11.53
C LEU A 179 8.22 -2.34 11.05
N GLY A 180 7.82 -2.67 9.82
CA GLY A 180 7.96 -3.98 9.23
C GLY A 180 7.14 -4.13 7.97
N GLU A 181 6.96 -5.37 7.53
CA GLU A 181 6.19 -5.70 6.34
C GLU A 181 5.32 -6.95 6.57
N VAL A 182 4.22 -7.00 5.86
CA VAL A 182 3.44 -8.23 5.63
C VAL A 182 3.71 -8.68 4.21
N THR A 183 4.08 -9.94 4.05
CA THR A 183 4.08 -10.62 2.75
C THR A 183 3.03 -11.70 2.78
N LEU A 184 2.19 -11.76 1.76
CA LEU A 184 1.04 -12.64 1.72
C LEU A 184 0.84 -13.17 0.29
N SER A 185 0.42 -14.42 0.19
CA SER A 185 -0.05 -15.03 -1.06
C SER A 185 -1.51 -15.41 -0.91
N PHE A 186 -2.36 -14.95 -1.80
CA PHE A 186 -3.72 -15.43 -1.93
C PHE A 186 -3.79 -16.51 -3.00
N VAL A 187 -4.57 -17.57 -2.74
CA VAL A 187 -4.77 -18.69 -3.66
C VAL A 187 -6.26 -18.99 -3.76
N LYS A 188 -6.81 -18.80 -4.93
CA LYS A 188 -8.22 -19.08 -5.20
C LYS A 188 -8.45 -20.59 -5.32
N ARG A 189 -9.45 -21.12 -4.60
CA ARG A 189 -9.85 -22.53 -4.65
C ARG A 189 -10.53 -22.92 -5.94
#